data_b69563b8cca91a5ed88dd03a3dee781d
#
_entry.id   b69563b8cca91a5ed88dd03a3dee781d
#
_cell.length_a   1.000
_cell.length_b   1.000
_cell.length_c   1.000
_cell.angle_alpha   90.00
_cell.angle_beta   90.00
_cell.angle_gamma   90.00
#
_symmetry.space_group_name_H-M   'P 1'
#
loop_
_entity.id
_entity.type
_entity.pdbx_description
1 polymer ?
#
loop_
_entity_poly.entity_id
_entity_poly.type
_entity_poly.pdbx_seq_one_letter_code
_entity_poly.pdbx_strand_id
1 'polypeptide(L)'
;MAPQVTPIHDDTPPPLVDDVGPIGGQALLEGVMMRRAGAWGAAVRQADGSITTTAAALPSDGTGVRTVPLLRGPVALWDSVSLGTRATLWAAQARGTSDGKGYSKVGLALTTVLAAVLAVVVLGVAPALVPQALGIEGRWAFNAVESLVRLGVLVGYMGLLSLSPQVKRTFAYHGAEHMTIHAFEHGSDLTPPAIRRFDRRHPRCGTAFLLVVILVALVVHVLIGEVSGAVLVATRVLGLPVVAALAYEVIRFAGTRRHSTIGRVLMAPGSWLQGITTRPPDDDQIEVAIAALRATLAAEEPASAPAPSTAAVAR
;
A
#
# COMPACT_ATOMS: atom_id res chain seq x y z
N MET A 1 49.44 -22.61 -12.61
CA MET A 1 48.94 -21.23 -12.41
C MET A 1 47.53 -21.20 -12.95
N ALA A 2 46.52 -21.34 -12.09
CA ALA A 2 45.11 -21.33 -12.48
C ALA A 2 44.67 -19.87 -12.65
N PRO A 3 43.82 -19.53 -13.65
CA PRO A 3 43.32 -18.19 -13.82
C PRO A 3 42.39 -17.84 -12.66
N GLN A 4 42.69 -16.75 -11.97
CA GLN A 4 41.79 -16.16 -10.97
C GLN A 4 40.59 -15.58 -11.69
N VAL A 5 39.43 -16.21 -11.55
CA VAL A 5 38.15 -15.65 -11.95
C VAL A 5 37.75 -14.64 -10.88
N THR A 6 37.93 -13.36 -11.18
CA THR A 6 37.37 -12.26 -10.39
C THR A 6 35.86 -12.29 -10.56
N PRO A 7 35.03 -12.45 -9.51
CA PRO A 7 33.59 -12.32 -9.66
C PRO A 7 33.28 -10.84 -9.97
N ILE A 8 32.79 -10.58 -11.17
CA ILE A 8 32.16 -9.31 -11.50
C ILE A 8 30.83 -9.32 -10.73
N HIS A 9 30.79 -8.67 -9.57
CA HIS A 9 29.55 -8.31 -8.92
C HIS A 9 28.90 -7.20 -9.77
N ASP A 10 28.13 -7.60 -10.76
CA ASP A 10 27.20 -6.71 -11.42
C ASP A 10 26.02 -6.52 -10.47
N ASP A 11 26.01 -5.41 -9.72
CA ASP A 11 24.94 -5.04 -8.78
C ASP A 11 23.70 -4.51 -9.51
N THR A 12 23.67 -4.54 -10.83
CA THR A 12 22.52 -4.11 -11.62
C THR A 12 21.40 -5.15 -11.51
N PRO A 13 20.18 -4.75 -11.09
CA PRO A 13 19.05 -5.67 -11.07
C PRO A 13 18.75 -6.21 -12.48
N PRO A 14 18.37 -7.49 -12.62
CA PRO A 14 17.97 -8.04 -13.90
C PRO A 14 16.77 -7.26 -14.49
N PRO A 15 16.56 -7.30 -15.81
CA PRO A 15 15.44 -6.61 -16.46
C PRO A 15 14.09 -7.14 -15.96
N LEU A 16 13.05 -6.28 -16.07
CA LEU A 16 11.68 -6.68 -15.74
C LEU A 16 11.20 -7.85 -16.60
N VAL A 17 10.51 -8.80 -15.97
CA VAL A 17 9.84 -9.90 -16.67
C VAL A 17 8.44 -9.44 -17.07
N ASP A 18 8.17 -9.39 -18.37
CA ASP A 18 6.96 -8.76 -18.93
C ASP A 18 5.63 -9.44 -18.56
N ASP A 19 5.65 -10.67 -18.05
CA ASP A 19 4.45 -11.50 -17.87
C ASP A 19 4.03 -11.72 -16.40
N VAL A 20 4.64 -11.00 -15.45
CA VAL A 20 4.42 -11.28 -14.03
C VAL A 20 3.10 -10.71 -13.48
N GLY A 21 2.46 -9.80 -14.20
CA GLY A 21 1.25 -9.11 -13.74
C GLY A 21 1.47 -8.22 -12.50
N PRO A 22 0.60 -7.25 -12.24
CA PRO A 22 0.78 -6.32 -11.13
C PRO A 22 0.58 -7.02 -9.78
N ILE A 23 1.54 -6.81 -8.89
CA ILE A 23 1.45 -7.17 -7.47
C ILE A 23 1.40 -5.90 -6.64
N GLY A 24 0.64 -5.93 -5.56
CA GLY A 24 0.60 -4.91 -4.51
C GLY A 24 0.56 -5.57 -3.16
N GLY A 25 0.76 -4.80 -2.10
CA GLY A 25 0.71 -5.34 -0.76
C GLY A 25 0.47 -4.29 0.31
N GLN A 26 0.61 -4.73 1.54
CA GLN A 26 0.45 -3.91 2.74
C GLN A 26 1.30 -4.52 3.87
N ALA A 27 2.10 -3.68 4.54
CA ALA A 27 2.72 -4.08 5.78
C ALA A 27 1.67 -4.31 6.88
N LEU A 28 1.85 -5.35 7.64
CA LEU A 28 1.06 -5.72 8.81
C LEU A 28 1.93 -5.64 10.07
N LEU A 29 1.32 -5.79 11.23
CA LEU A 29 2.08 -5.95 12.47
C LEU A 29 2.84 -7.29 12.42
N GLU A 30 4.18 -7.22 12.40
CA GLU A 30 5.09 -8.37 12.26
C GLU A 30 4.81 -9.22 11.01
N GLY A 31 4.36 -8.60 9.93
CA GLY A 31 3.95 -9.32 8.75
C GLY A 31 3.80 -8.49 7.49
N VAL A 32 3.43 -9.19 6.43
CA VAL A 32 3.15 -8.64 5.11
C VAL A 32 1.92 -9.33 4.53
N MET A 33 1.07 -8.56 3.86
CA MET A 33 0.02 -9.06 2.96
C MET A 33 0.39 -8.70 1.53
N MET A 34 0.18 -9.60 0.60
CA MET A 34 0.32 -9.37 -0.84
C MET A 34 -0.96 -9.73 -1.59
N ARG A 35 -1.20 -9.03 -2.69
CA ARG A 35 -2.38 -9.20 -3.54
C ARG A 35 -1.97 -9.20 -5.01
N ARG A 36 -2.55 -10.13 -5.77
CA ARG A 36 -2.62 -10.16 -7.24
C ARG A 36 -4.08 -10.14 -7.71
N ALA A 37 -4.29 -10.14 -9.04
CA ALA A 37 -5.63 -10.08 -9.62
C ALA A 37 -6.55 -11.23 -9.13
N GLY A 38 -6.02 -12.46 -9.01
CA GLY A 38 -6.80 -13.66 -8.67
C GLY A 38 -6.71 -14.11 -7.22
N ALA A 39 -5.79 -13.55 -6.41
CA ALA A 39 -5.56 -14.04 -5.05
C ALA A 39 -4.93 -13.00 -4.13
N TRP A 40 -5.01 -13.27 -2.84
CA TRP A 40 -4.23 -12.58 -1.81
C TRP A 40 -3.63 -13.61 -0.86
N GLY A 41 -2.51 -13.24 -0.24
CA GLY A 41 -1.89 -14.04 0.81
C GLY A 41 -1.24 -13.11 1.84
N ALA A 42 -1.09 -13.60 3.05
CA ALA A 42 -0.42 -12.89 4.13
C ALA A 42 0.44 -13.85 4.95
N ALA A 43 1.50 -13.31 5.52
CA ALA A 43 2.38 -14.00 6.43
C ALA A 43 2.69 -13.12 7.63
N VAL A 44 2.81 -13.71 8.81
CA VAL A 44 3.23 -13.04 10.05
C VAL A 44 4.24 -13.90 10.78
N ARG A 45 5.22 -13.26 11.44
CA ARG A 45 6.17 -13.95 12.33
C ARG A 45 5.58 -14.04 13.74
N GLN A 46 5.57 -15.24 14.27
CA GLN A 46 5.12 -15.55 15.63
C GLN A 46 6.21 -15.19 16.66
N ALA A 47 5.83 -15.18 17.94
CA ALA A 47 6.76 -14.93 19.03
C ALA A 47 7.84 -16.02 19.18
N ASP A 48 7.57 -17.25 18.75
CA ASP A 48 8.51 -18.37 18.72
C ASP A 48 9.44 -18.37 17.50
N GLY A 49 9.32 -17.35 16.62
CA GLY A 49 10.09 -17.22 15.40
C GLY A 49 9.49 -17.93 14.18
N SER A 50 8.47 -18.76 14.34
CA SER A 50 7.79 -19.43 13.22
C SER A 50 7.02 -18.43 12.34
N ILE A 51 6.78 -18.78 11.08
CA ILE A 51 5.99 -17.98 10.14
C ILE A 51 4.66 -18.67 9.88
N THR A 52 3.57 -17.97 10.18
CA THR A 52 2.20 -18.42 9.88
C THR A 52 1.70 -17.69 8.63
N THR A 53 1.08 -18.43 7.72
CA THR A 53 0.55 -17.88 6.46
C THR A 53 -0.96 -18.11 6.33
N THR A 54 -1.60 -17.26 5.54
CA THR A 54 -2.97 -17.45 5.03
C THR A 54 -3.03 -16.98 3.60
N ALA A 55 -3.94 -17.57 2.82
CA ALA A 55 -4.19 -17.10 1.47
C ALA A 55 -5.62 -17.47 1.04
N ALA A 56 -6.16 -16.75 0.08
CA ALA A 56 -7.44 -17.07 -0.53
C ALA A 56 -7.53 -16.48 -1.95
N ALA A 57 -8.31 -17.16 -2.80
CA ALA A 57 -8.69 -16.62 -4.09
C ALA A 57 -9.53 -15.35 -3.95
N LEU A 58 -9.40 -14.43 -4.89
CA LEU A 58 -10.21 -13.25 -5.04
C LEU A 58 -11.16 -13.41 -6.24
N PRO A 59 -12.36 -12.80 -6.18
CA PRO A 59 -13.22 -12.72 -7.35
C PRO A 59 -12.49 -12.02 -8.51
N SER A 60 -12.72 -12.47 -9.73
CA SER A 60 -12.11 -11.86 -10.93
C SER A 60 -12.51 -10.39 -11.06
N ASP A 61 -11.54 -9.51 -11.23
CA ASP A 61 -11.73 -8.05 -11.28
C ASP A 61 -12.30 -7.52 -12.61
N GLY A 62 -12.65 -8.39 -13.56
CA GLY A 62 -12.84 -8.06 -14.97
C GLY A 62 -14.23 -7.61 -15.40
N THR A 63 -15.22 -7.42 -14.50
CA THR A 63 -16.61 -7.16 -14.89
C THR A 63 -17.28 -6.00 -14.17
N GLY A 64 -18.25 -5.38 -14.83
CA GLY A 64 -19.16 -4.41 -14.22
C GLY A 64 -18.50 -3.07 -13.89
N VAL A 65 -18.86 -2.51 -12.74
CA VAL A 65 -18.44 -1.16 -12.27
C VAL A 65 -16.91 -1.00 -12.18
N ARG A 66 -16.17 -2.11 -12.00
CA ARG A 66 -14.69 -2.13 -11.91
C ARG A 66 -13.99 -1.76 -13.22
N THR A 67 -14.71 -1.75 -14.34
CA THR A 67 -14.17 -1.36 -15.65
C THR A 67 -14.50 0.09 -16.03
N VAL A 68 -15.51 0.69 -15.36
CA VAL A 68 -16.02 2.02 -15.70
C VAL A 68 -15.09 3.10 -15.14
N PRO A 69 -14.53 4.01 -15.99
CA PRO A 69 -13.74 5.13 -15.50
C PRO A 69 -14.47 5.94 -14.42
N LEU A 70 -13.71 6.49 -13.47
CA LEU A 70 -14.17 7.23 -12.29
C LEU A 70 -14.92 6.37 -11.25
N LEU A 71 -15.72 5.37 -11.63
CA LEU A 71 -16.38 4.47 -10.66
C LEU A 71 -15.45 3.39 -10.13
N ARG A 72 -14.51 2.92 -10.95
CA ARG A 72 -13.53 1.90 -10.56
C ARG A 72 -12.59 2.34 -9.44
N GLY A 73 -12.29 3.64 -9.32
CA GLY A 73 -11.42 4.18 -8.27
C GLY A 73 -11.97 3.98 -6.86
N PRO A 74 -13.18 4.48 -6.54
CA PRO A 74 -13.84 4.22 -5.27
C PRO A 74 -14.02 2.73 -4.96
N VAL A 75 -14.33 1.90 -5.97
CA VAL A 75 -14.45 0.44 -5.77
C VAL A 75 -13.11 -0.19 -5.43
N ALA A 76 -12.04 0.14 -6.17
CA ALA A 76 -10.70 -0.37 -5.89
C ALA A 76 -10.18 0.06 -4.50
N LEU A 77 -10.51 1.29 -4.08
CA LEU A 77 -10.19 1.78 -2.74
C LEU A 77 -10.94 1.01 -1.67
N TRP A 78 -12.25 0.78 -1.85
CA TRP A 78 -13.07 -0.03 -0.96
C TRP A 78 -12.53 -1.46 -0.82
N ASP A 79 -12.19 -2.10 -1.94
CA ASP A 79 -11.60 -3.44 -1.95
C ASP A 79 -10.27 -3.48 -1.20
N SER A 80 -9.42 -2.47 -1.42
CA SER A 80 -8.12 -2.37 -0.75
C SER A 80 -8.27 -2.18 0.76
N VAL A 81 -9.17 -1.29 1.19
CA VAL A 81 -9.45 -1.06 2.62
C VAL A 81 -10.08 -2.32 3.26
N SER A 82 -11.05 -2.94 2.59
CA SER A 82 -11.72 -4.14 3.09
C SER A 82 -10.75 -5.32 3.23
N LEU A 83 -9.90 -5.54 2.22
CA LEU A 83 -8.91 -6.61 2.24
C LEU A 83 -7.81 -6.32 3.27
N GLY A 84 -7.31 -5.09 3.31
CA GLY A 84 -6.31 -4.66 4.28
C GLY A 84 -6.79 -4.81 5.72
N THR A 85 -8.06 -4.46 5.99
CA THR A 85 -8.68 -4.67 7.30
C THR A 85 -8.76 -6.15 7.65
N ARG A 86 -9.20 -7.02 6.71
CA ARG A 86 -9.24 -8.48 6.93
C ARG A 86 -7.86 -9.05 7.23
N ALA A 87 -6.83 -8.64 6.47
CA ALA A 87 -5.47 -9.08 6.68
C ALA A 87 -4.90 -8.63 8.04
N THR A 88 -5.18 -7.37 8.44
CA THR A 88 -4.77 -6.83 9.75
C THR A 88 -5.42 -7.59 10.90
N LEU A 89 -6.71 -7.90 10.77
CA LEU A 89 -7.45 -8.70 11.75
C LEU A 89 -6.90 -10.11 11.89
N TRP A 90 -6.68 -10.76 10.74
CA TRP A 90 -6.08 -12.07 10.72
C TRP A 90 -4.69 -12.07 11.37
N ALA A 91 -3.84 -11.09 11.04
CA ALA A 91 -2.51 -10.96 11.63
C ALA A 91 -2.55 -10.80 13.15
N ALA A 92 -3.49 -9.99 13.65
CA ALA A 92 -3.69 -9.81 15.09
C ALA A 92 -4.16 -11.10 15.78
N GLN A 93 -5.06 -11.87 15.14
CA GLN A 93 -5.55 -13.15 15.65
C GLN A 93 -4.47 -14.24 15.59
N ALA A 94 -3.75 -14.34 14.47
CA ALA A 94 -2.70 -15.34 14.27
C ALA A 94 -1.58 -15.22 15.30
N ARG A 95 -1.23 -13.99 15.69
CA ARG A 95 -0.18 -13.75 16.70
C ARG A 95 -0.62 -13.97 18.15
N GLY A 96 -1.91 -14.19 18.38
CA GLY A 96 -2.48 -14.27 19.71
C GLY A 96 -2.38 -12.92 20.47
N THR A 97 -3.43 -12.52 21.14
CA THR A 97 -3.29 -11.53 22.20
C THR A 97 -2.75 -12.30 23.41
N SER A 98 -1.65 -11.84 23.99
CA SER A 98 -1.04 -12.41 25.20
C SER A 98 -2.04 -12.60 26.37
N ASP A 99 -3.24 -12.02 26.26
CA ASP A 99 -4.27 -12.05 27.29
C ASP A 99 -5.49 -12.95 26.95
N GLY A 100 -5.46 -13.74 25.85
CA GLY A 100 -6.56 -14.63 25.47
C GLY A 100 -7.89 -13.92 25.13
N LYS A 101 -7.93 -12.58 25.16
CA LYS A 101 -9.10 -11.77 24.82
C LYS A 101 -9.04 -11.39 23.34
N GLY A 102 -9.78 -12.10 22.51
CA GLY A 102 -9.97 -11.73 21.10
C GLY A 102 -10.51 -10.30 20.97
N TYR A 103 -10.07 -9.58 19.94
CA TYR A 103 -10.63 -8.25 19.64
C TYR A 103 -12.14 -8.36 19.42
N SER A 104 -12.91 -7.55 20.15
CA SER A 104 -14.34 -7.42 19.89
C SER A 104 -14.57 -6.86 18.49
N LYS A 105 -15.36 -7.54 17.65
CA LYS A 105 -15.70 -7.04 16.30
C LYS A 105 -16.30 -5.63 16.36
N VAL A 106 -17.12 -5.35 17.40
CA VAL A 106 -17.72 -4.03 17.63
C VAL A 106 -16.64 -3.00 17.99
N GLY A 107 -15.74 -3.34 18.91
CA GLY A 107 -14.64 -2.44 19.30
C GLY A 107 -13.75 -2.07 18.12
N LEU A 108 -13.44 -3.04 17.27
CA LEU A 108 -12.64 -2.79 16.08
C LEU A 108 -13.39 -1.95 15.04
N ALA A 109 -14.66 -2.23 14.76
CA ALA A 109 -15.47 -1.41 13.87
C ALA A 109 -15.52 0.04 14.37
N LEU A 110 -15.75 0.24 15.68
CA LEU A 110 -15.80 1.56 16.29
C LEU A 110 -14.46 2.31 16.18
N THR A 111 -13.33 1.65 16.47
CA THR A 111 -12.00 2.27 16.32
C THR A 111 -11.70 2.61 14.87
N THR A 112 -12.07 1.75 13.93
CA THR A 112 -11.88 2.01 12.48
C THR A 112 -12.73 3.21 12.03
N VAL A 113 -14.00 3.28 12.42
CA VAL A 113 -14.87 4.42 12.10
C VAL A 113 -14.33 5.70 12.73
N LEU A 114 -13.94 5.66 14.00
CA LEU A 114 -13.38 6.82 14.70
C LEU A 114 -12.09 7.30 14.02
N ALA A 115 -11.18 6.39 13.65
CA ALA A 115 -9.97 6.72 12.92
C ALA A 115 -10.26 7.34 11.55
N ALA A 116 -11.26 6.81 10.81
CA ALA A 116 -11.68 7.36 9.53
C ALA A 116 -12.27 8.78 9.69
N VAL A 117 -13.15 8.98 10.68
CA VAL A 117 -13.72 10.32 10.98
C VAL A 117 -12.61 11.30 11.35
N LEU A 118 -11.67 10.89 12.21
CA LEU A 118 -10.54 11.73 12.61
C LEU A 118 -9.66 12.08 11.41
N ALA A 119 -9.39 11.14 10.52
CA ALA A 119 -8.63 11.38 9.29
C ALA A 119 -9.34 12.38 8.38
N VAL A 120 -10.67 12.27 8.20
CA VAL A 120 -11.48 13.23 7.43
C VAL A 120 -11.43 14.62 8.06
N VAL A 121 -11.54 14.73 9.38
CA VAL A 121 -11.46 16.01 10.07
C VAL A 121 -10.07 16.61 9.94
N VAL A 122 -9.03 15.87 10.29
CA VAL A 122 -7.63 16.37 10.36
C VAL A 122 -7.03 16.66 8.98
N LEU A 123 -7.31 15.81 8.00
CA LEU A 123 -6.76 15.95 6.65
C LEU A 123 -7.75 16.55 5.65
N GLY A 124 -9.05 16.43 5.89
CA GLY A 124 -10.09 16.93 4.99
C GLY A 124 -10.50 18.36 5.32
N VAL A 125 -10.86 18.64 6.57
CA VAL A 125 -11.53 19.88 6.97
C VAL A 125 -10.57 20.86 7.67
N ALA A 126 -9.82 20.40 8.68
CA ALA A 126 -9.01 21.29 9.52
C ALA A 126 -7.97 22.14 8.75
N PRO A 127 -7.32 21.65 7.68
CA PRO A 127 -6.40 22.48 6.91
C PRO A 127 -7.03 23.74 6.31
N ALA A 128 -8.33 23.73 6.00
CA ALA A 128 -9.04 24.89 5.45
C ALA A 128 -9.28 26.00 6.50
N LEU A 129 -9.21 25.67 7.79
CA LEU A 129 -9.35 26.64 8.87
C LEU A 129 -8.16 27.61 8.96
N VAL A 130 -6.97 27.18 8.50
CA VAL A 130 -5.76 28.00 8.57
C VAL A 130 -5.83 29.20 7.62
N PRO A 131 -6.05 29.05 6.29
CA PRO A 131 -6.19 30.21 5.41
C PRO A 131 -7.40 31.06 5.78
N GLN A 132 -8.48 30.47 6.30
CA GLN A 132 -9.64 31.22 6.79
C GLN A 132 -9.27 32.10 7.99
N ALA A 133 -8.57 31.57 8.99
CA ALA A 133 -8.13 32.33 10.18
C ALA A 133 -7.10 33.41 9.84
N LEU A 134 -6.30 33.24 8.78
CA LEU A 134 -5.34 34.20 8.28
C LEU A 134 -5.96 35.28 7.37
N GLY A 135 -7.27 35.20 7.09
CA GLY A 135 -7.94 36.14 6.19
C GLY A 135 -7.44 36.06 4.74
N ILE A 136 -6.96 34.91 4.31
CA ILE A 136 -6.46 34.73 2.94
C ILE A 136 -7.62 34.70 1.98
N GLU A 137 -7.69 35.68 1.13
CA GLU A 137 -8.70 35.79 0.05
C GLU A 137 -8.15 35.29 -1.29
N GLY A 138 -9.08 35.01 -2.21
CA GLY A 138 -8.76 34.53 -3.55
C GLY A 138 -8.58 33.01 -3.59
N ARG A 139 -9.38 32.38 -4.49
CA ARG A 139 -9.48 30.90 -4.60
C ARG A 139 -8.15 30.16 -4.75
N TRP A 140 -7.19 30.76 -5.47
CA TRP A 140 -5.87 30.14 -5.69
C TRP A 140 -5.02 30.19 -4.41
N ALA A 141 -4.91 31.35 -3.77
CA ALA A 141 -4.12 31.54 -2.56
C ALA A 141 -4.70 30.70 -1.41
N PHE A 142 -6.01 30.76 -1.20
CA PHE A 142 -6.71 29.98 -0.17
C PHE A 142 -6.45 28.47 -0.32
N ASN A 143 -6.74 27.89 -1.49
CA ASN A 143 -6.59 26.46 -1.69
C ASN A 143 -5.13 26.00 -1.77
N ALA A 144 -4.20 26.86 -2.21
CA ALA A 144 -2.77 26.58 -2.14
C ALA A 144 -2.27 26.47 -0.69
N VAL A 145 -2.63 27.43 0.16
CA VAL A 145 -2.28 27.39 1.60
C VAL A 145 -2.94 26.21 2.28
N GLU A 146 -4.23 25.95 2.04
CA GLU A 146 -4.92 24.76 2.55
C GLU A 146 -4.18 23.49 2.17
N SER A 147 -3.75 23.35 0.92
CA SER A 147 -3.05 22.16 0.44
C SER A 147 -1.65 22.02 1.03
N LEU A 148 -0.92 23.13 1.23
CA LEU A 148 0.38 23.14 1.91
C LEU A 148 0.24 22.73 3.38
N VAL A 149 -0.78 23.25 4.08
CA VAL A 149 -1.08 22.85 5.46
C VAL A 149 -1.42 21.35 5.52
N ARG A 150 -2.27 20.86 4.61
CA ARG A 150 -2.62 19.44 4.52
C ARG A 150 -1.39 18.56 4.28
N LEU A 151 -0.50 18.97 3.39
CA LEU A 151 0.76 18.27 3.13
C LEU A 151 1.65 18.30 4.39
N GLY A 152 1.77 19.44 5.04
CA GLY A 152 2.53 19.58 6.29
C GLY A 152 2.00 18.67 7.40
N VAL A 153 0.68 18.60 7.57
CA VAL A 153 0.02 17.71 8.54
C VAL A 153 0.30 16.26 8.20
N LEU A 154 0.15 15.84 6.93
CA LEU A 154 0.41 14.47 6.50
C LEU A 154 1.88 14.08 6.76
N VAL A 155 2.82 14.89 6.28
CA VAL A 155 4.26 14.62 6.42
C VAL A 155 4.69 14.65 7.87
N GLY A 156 4.22 15.65 8.63
CA GLY A 156 4.49 15.75 10.06
C GLY A 156 3.95 14.56 10.85
N TYR A 157 2.72 14.13 10.56
CA TYR A 157 2.13 12.93 11.16
C TYR A 157 2.93 11.65 10.84
N MET A 158 3.30 11.44 9.58
CA MET A 158 4.14 10.30 9.20
C MET A 158 5.52 10.35 9.86
N GLY A 159 6.12 11.55 9.92
CA GLY A 159 7.37 11.78 10.62
C GLY A 159 7.27 11.45 12.11
N LEU A 160 6.22 11.93 12.79
CA LEU A 160 5.97 11.64 14.21
C LEU A 160 5.77 10.14 14.46
N LEU A 161 4.94 9.49 13.66
CA LEU A 161 4.75 8.03 13.74
C LEU A 161 6.06 7.27 13.56
N SER A 162 6.94 7.76 12.67
CA SER A 162 8.24 7.14 12.41
C SER A 162 9.20 7.17 13.62
N LEU A 163 8.87 7.87 14.70
CA LEU A 163 9.65 7.86 15.94
C LEU A 163 9.34 6.64 16.80
N SER A 164 8.14 6.07 16.69
CA SER A 164 7.73 4.87 17.43
C SER A 164 8.53 3.64 16.97
N PRO A 165 9.12 2.85 17.88
CA PRO A 165 9.81 1.60 17.53
C PRO A 165 8.92 0.60 16.79
N GLN A 166 7.64 0.47 17.18
CA GLN A 166 6.69 -0.43 16.53
C GLN A 166 6.39 0.01 15.09
N VAL A 167 6.22 1.32 14.86
CA VAL A 167 5.98 1.84 13.52
C VAL A 167 7.23 1.73 12.66
N LYS A 168 8.43 1.96 13.21
CA LYS A 168 9.69 1.72 12.49
C LYS A 168 9.79 0.28 12.00
N ARG A 169 9.40 -0.68 12.85
CA ARG A 169 9.40 -2.10 12.51
C ARG A 169 8.36 -2.41 11.41
N THR A 170 7.16 -1.83 11.48
CA THR A 170 6.16 -1.94 10.40
C THR A 170 6.67 -1.31 9.10
N PHE A 171 7.38 -0.19 9.17
CA PHE A 171 7.99 0.43 7.98
C PHE A 171 9.13 -0.39 7.39
N ALA A 172 9.79 -1.23 8.20
CA ALA A 172 10.77 -2.18 7.70
C ALA A 172 10.09 -3.36 6.97
N TYR A 173 8.96 -3.88 7.48
CA TYR A 173 8.11 -4.82 6.74
C TYR A 173 7.58 -4.24 5.43
N HIS A 174 7.24 -2.95 5.38
CA HIS A 174 6.87 -2.25 4.15
C HIS A 174 8.04 -2.19 3.15
N GLY A 175 9.26 -1.97 3.66
CA GLY A 175 10.48 -2.10 2.84
C GLY A 175 10.68 -3.52 2.30
N ALA A 176 10.50 -4.54 3.14
CA ALA A 176 10.61 -5.94 2.75
C ALA A 176 9.59 -6.33 1.66
N GLU A 177 8.33 -5.86 1.82
CA GLU A 177 7.28 -6.03 0.80
C GLU A 177 7.74 -5.50 -0.56
N HIS A 178 8.16 -4.22 -0.62
CA HIS A 178 8.58 -3.59 -1.87
C HIS A 178 9.79 -4.26 -2.51
N MET A 179 10.81 -4.57 -1.73
CA MET A 179 12.02 -5.24 -2.23
C MET A 179 11.70 -6.64 -2.77
N THR A 180 10.79 -7.37 -2.11
CA THR A 180 10.36 -8.71 -2.55
C THR A 180 9.53 -8.63 -3.83
N ILE A 181 8.64 -7.63 -3.97
CA ILE A 181 7.90 -7.38 -5.20
C ILE A 181 8.85 -7.03 -6.34
N HIS A 182 9.83 -6.14 -6.12
CA HIS A 182 10.83 -5.82 -7.13
C HIS A 182 11.62 -7.05 -7.57
N ALA A 183 12.10 -7.87 -6.64
CA ALA A 183 12.83 -9.09 -6.97
C ALA A 183 11.98 -10.03 -7.83
N PHE A 184 10.73 -10.21 -7.48
CA PHE A 184 9.79 -11.05 -8.23
C PHE A 184 9.54 -10.50 -9.64
N GLU A 185 9.32 -9.20 -9.79
CA GLU A 185 9.09 -8.55 -11.09
C GLU A 185 10.32 -8.60 -12.03
N HIS A 186 11.49 -8.74 -11.45
CA HIS A 186 12.73 -8.89 -12.20
C HIS A 186 13.16 -10.35 -12.38
N GLY A 187 12.31 -11.32 -11.97
CA GLY A 187 12.63 -12.75 -12.08
C GLY A 187 13.84 -13.18 -11.25
N SER A 188 14.18 -12.42 -10.20
CA SER A 188 15.29 -12.74 -9.30
C SER A 188 14.91 -13.84 -8.31
N ASP A 189 15.93 -14.53 -7.80
CA ASP A 189 15.73 -15.52 -6.75
C ASP A 189 15.05 -14.89 -5.52
N LEU A 190 14.06 -15.59 -4.97
CA LEU A 190 13.36 -15.18 -3.75
C LEU A 190 14.14 -15.69 -2.52
N THR A 191 15.31 -15.09 -2.30
CA THR A 191 16.18 -15.31 -1.15
C THR A 191 16.57 -13.96 -0.53
N PRO A 192 16.80 -13.86 0.79
CA PRO A 192 17.16 -12.59 1.41
C PRO A 192 18.37 -11.90 0.77
N PRO A 193 19.47 -12.60 0.43
CA PRO A 193 20.63 -11.95 -0.24
C PRO A 193 20.29 -11.36 -1.61
N ALA A 194 19.46 -12.05 -2.41
CA ALA A 194 19.07 -11.56 -3.73
C ALA A 194 18.12 -10.37 -3.63
N ILE A 195 17.17 -10.42 -2.70
CA ILE A 195 16.17 -9.36 -2.46
C ILE A 195 16.82 -8.08 -1.93
N ARG A 196 17.87 -8.16 -1.11
CA ARG A 196 18.59 -6.99 -0.58
C ARG A 196 19.18 -6.08 -1.64
N ARG A 197 19.33 -6.55 -2.88
CA ARG A 197 19.85 -5.77 -4.02
C ARG A 197 18.85 -4.78 -4.60
N PHE A 198 17.55 -4.87 -4.22
CA PHE A 198 16.48 -4.04 -4.75
C PHE A 198 16.15 -2.85 -3.84
N ASP A 199 15.65 -1.76 -4.44
CA ASP A 199 15.22 -0.57 -3.69
C ASP A 199 13.93 -0.88 -2.91
N ARG A 200 13.85 -0.34 -1.70
CA ARG A 200 12.65 -0.36 -0.85
C ARG A 200 11.55 0.60 -1.30
N ARG A 201 11.81 1.45 -2.31
CA ARG A 201 10.80 2.34 -2.88
C ARG A 201 10.18 1.68 -4.09
N HIS A 202 8.85 1.63 -4.14
CA HIS A 202 8.14 1.01 -5.24
C HIS A 202 7.15 2.00 -5.88
N PRO A 203 7.12 2.13 -7.22
CA PRO A 203 6.30 3.14 -7.89
C PRO A 203 4.79 2.93 -7.71
N ARG A 204 4.34 1.70 -7.46
CA ARG A 204 2.91 1.36 -7.27
C ARG A 204 2.46 1.33 -5.81
N CYS A 205 3.24 1.91 -4.90
CA CYS A 205 2.88 1.95 -3.48
C CYS A 205 1.63 2.79 -3.22
N GLY A 206 0.72 2.27 -2.40
CA GLY A 206 -0.51 2.97 -2.00
C GLY A 206 -0.28 4.28 -1.25
N THR A 207 0.89 4.47 -0.59
CA THR A 207 1.20 5.75 0.08
C THR A 207 1.40 6.90 -0.92
N ALA A 208 1.82 6.61 -2.16
CA ALA A 208 1.88 7.60 -3.23
C ALA A 208 0.50 8.19 -3.56
N PHE A 209 -0.57 7.38 -3.41
CA PHE A 209 -1.94 7.81 -3.63
C PHE A 209 -2.33 9.00 -2.75
N LEU A 210 -1.88 9.05 -1.49
CA LEU A 210 -2.21 10.15 -0.57
C LEU A 210 -1.73 11.51 -1.07
N LEU A 211 -0.52 11.59 -1.65
CA LEU A 211 0.00 12.84 -2.23
C LEU A 211 -0.76 13.25 -3.49
N VAL A 212 -1.09 12.29 -4.35
CA VAL A 212 -1.88 12.57 -5.55
C VAL A 212 -3.29 13.04 -5.17
N VAL A 213 -3.90 12.47 -4.12
CA VAL A 213 -5.17 12.96 -3.57
C VAL A 213 -5.08 14.43 -3.15
N ILE A 214 -4.00 14.85 -2.49
CA ILE A 214 -3.81 16.25 -2.08
C ILE A 214 -3.71 17.17 -3.30
N LEU A 215 -2.95 16.77 -4.32
CA LEU A 215 -2.80 17.57 -5.54
C LEU A 215 -4.11 17.66 -6.35
N VAL A 216 -4.82 16.55 -6.47
CA VAL A 216 -6.13 16.53 -7.12
C VAL A 216 -7.16 17.33 -6.34
N ALA A 217 -7.16 17.24 -5.00
CA ALA A 217 -8.02 18.04 -4.14
C ALA A 217 -7.78 19.54 -4.34
N LEU A 218 -6.51 19.98 -4.44
CA LEU A 218 -6.17 21.36 -4.76
C LEU A 218 -6.88 21.81 -6.06
N VAL A 219 -6.73 21.06 -7.14
CA VAL A 219 -7.33 21.41 -8.43
C VAL A 219 -8.85 21.42 -8.34
N VAL A 220 -9.48 20.40 -7.75
CA VAL A 220 -10.93 20.31 -7.60
C VAL A 220 -11.46 21.48 -6.76
N HIS A 221 -10.83 21.81 -5.64
CA HIS A 221 -11.29 22.90 -4.78
C HIS A 221 -11.09 24.29 -5.41
N VAL A 222 -10.02 24.47 -6.18
CA VAL A 222 -9.85 25.71 -6.98
C VAL A 222 -10.96 25.85 -8.03
N LEU A 223 -11.37 24.76 -8.67
CA LEU A 223 -12.47 24.77 -9.66
C LEU A 223 -13.83 25.04 -9.01
N ILE A 224 -14.08 24.54 -7.80
CA ILE A 224 -15.28 24.84 -7.01
C ILE A 224 -15.36 26.35 -6.69
N GLY A 225 -14.21 26.98 -6.42
CA GLY A 225 -14.11 28.40 -6.11
C GLY A 225 -14.19 28.68 -4.61
N GLU A 226 -14.51 29.93 -4.26
CA GLU A 226 -14.57 30.41 -2.88
C GLU A 226 -15.89 29.97 -2.23
N VAL A 227 -15.77 29.23 -1.17
CA VAL A 227 -16.88 28.76 -0.33
C VAL A 227 -16.52 28.90 1.14
N SER A 228 -17.53 29.13 2.00
CA SER A 228 -17.32 29.31 3.43
C SER A 228 -18.34 28.55 4.26
N GLY A 229 -18.16 28.51 5.57
CA GLY A 229 -19.09 27.91 6.52
C GLY A 229 -19.42 26.45 6.21
N ALA A 230 -20.71 26.12 6.26
CA ALA A 230 -21.21 24.74 6.03
C ALA A 230 -20.91 24.25 4.61
N VAL A 231 -20.91 25.14 3.61
CA VAL A 231 -20.61 24.77 2.21
C VAL A 231 -19.15 24.34 2.06
N LEU A 232 -18.22 25.01 2.72
CA LEU A 232 -16.82 24.62 2.76
C LEU A 232 -16.69 23.19 3.31
N VAL A 233 -17.28 22.91 4.47
CA VAL A 233 -17.23 21.58 5.08
C VAL A 233 -17.89 20.55 4.16
N ALA A 234 -19.05 20.84 3.60
CA ALA A 234 -19.74 19.94 2.68
C ALA A 234 -18.87 19.60 1.46
N THR A 235 -18.23 20.57 0.83
CA THR A 235 -17.37 20.34 -0.33
C THR A 235 -16.13 19.49 0.01
N ARG A 236 -15.57 19.62 1.22
CA ARG A 236 -14.42 18.81 1.69
C ARG A 236 -14.80 17.38 2.00
N VAL A 237 -16.01 17.15 2.55
CA VAL A 237 -16.48 15.80 2.91
C VAL A 237 -17.12 15.08 1.73
N LEU A 238 -18.11 15.70 1.08
CA LEU A 238 -18.83 15.10 -0.04
C LEU A 238 -18.01 15.06 -1.33
N GLY A 239 -16.99 15.91 -1.46
CA GLY A 239 -16.01 15.88 -2.55
C GLY A 239 -15.01 14.73 -2.48
N LEU A 240 -14.81 14.09 -1.30
CA LEU A 240 -13.82 13.01 -1.15
C LEU A 240 -13.97 11.87 -2.16
N PRO A 241 -15.15 11.31 -2.44
CA PRO A 241 -15.31 10.26 -3.45
C PRO A 241 -14.88 10.73 -4.85
N VAL A 242 -15.18 11.97 -5.21
CA VAL A 242 -14.80 12.55 -6.51
C VAL A 242 -13.29 12.73 -6.60
N VAL A 243 -12.68 13.30 -5.56
CA VAL A 243 -11.22 13.47 -5.49
C VAL A 243 -10.51 12.11 -5.53
N ALA A 244 -11.02 11.11 -4.80
CA ALA A 244 -10.47 9.77 -4.81
C ALA A 244 -10.58 9.10 -6.19
N ALA A 245 -11.73 9.26 -6.87
CA ALA A 245 -11.93 8.75 -8.21
C ALA A 245 -10.94 9.36 -9.22
N LEU A 246 -10.79 10.68 -9.20
CA LEU A 246 -9.85 11.39 -10.07
C LEU A 246 -8.39 11.03 -9.75
N ALA A 247 -8.03 10.98 -8.48
CA ALA A 247 -6.69 10.59 -8.05
C ALA A 247 -6.32 9.17 -8.50
N TYR A 248 -7.28 8.24 -8.44
CA TYR A 248 -7.09 6.89 -8.95
C TYR A 248 -6.79 6.88 -10.45
N GLU A 249 -7.54 7.65 -11.25
CA GLU A 249 -7.29 7.75 -12.69
C GLU A 249 -5.91 8.36 -13.01
N VAL A 250 -5.50 9.37 -12.24
CA VAL A 250 -4.16 9.99 -12.38
C VAL A 250 -3.06 8.95 -12.10
N ILE A 251 -3.17 8.19 -11.01
CA ILE A 251 -2.17 7.16 -10.67
C ILE A 251 -2.17 6.04 -11.71
N ARG A 252 -3.33 5.58 -12.15
CA ARG A 252 -3.44 4.57 -13.20
C ARG A 252 -2.77 5.05 -14.50
N PHE A 253 -3.05 6.28 -14.91
CA PHE A 253 -2.40 6.91 -16.05
C PHE A 253 -0.88 6.98 -15.89
N ALA A 254 -0.39 7.43 -14.72
CA ALA A 254 1.03 7.49 -14.43
C ALA A 254 1.68 6.08 -14.46
N GLY A 255 0.99 5.09 -13.91
CA GLY A 255 1.45 3.70 -13.88
C GLY A 255 1.60 3.07 -15.28
N THR A 256 0.64 3.33 -16.19
CA THR A 256 0.74 2.87 -17.59
C THR A 256 1.84 3.58 -18.40
N ARG A 257 2.31 4.74 -17.90
CA ARG A 257 3.36 5.55 -18.55
C ARG A 257 4.61 5.69 -17.68
N ARG A 258 4.89 4.72 -16.79
CA ARG A 258 5.99 4.75 -15.80
C ARG A 258 7.38 5.06 -16.41
N HIS A 259 7.62 4.68 -17.66
CA HIS A 259 8.88 4.91 -18.38
C HIS A 259 8.95 6.30 -19.02
N SER A 260 7.83 7.02 -19.14
CA SER A 260 7.81 8.38 -19.69
C SER A 260 8.21 9.42 -18.64
N THR A 261 8.65 10.59 -19.08
CA THR A 261 8.96 11.71 -18.17
C THR A 261 7.74 12.12 -17.35
N ILE A 262 6.55 12.16 -17.96
CA ILE A 262 5.29 12.51 -17.26
C ILE A 262 4.98 11.50 -16.16
N GLY A 263 5.06 10.20 -16.46
CA GLY A 263 4.83 9.16 -15.46
C GLY A 263 5.80 9.27 -14.29
N ARG A 264 7.11 9.46 -14.56
CA ARG A 264 8.13 9.65 -13.51
C ARG A 264 7.86 10.87 -12.64
N VAL A 265 7.51 12.02 -13.22
CA VAL A 265 7.21 13.24 -12.49
C VAL A 265 5.97 13.06 -11.60
N LEU A 266 4.90 12.45 -12.11
CA LEU A 266 3.68 12.20 -11.33
C LEU A 266 3.90 11.21 -10.17
N MET A 267 4.84 10.28 -10.31
CA MET A 267 5.13 9.27 -9.28
C MET A 267 6.23 9.72 -8.29
N ALA A 268 7.05 10.71 -8.64
CA ALA A 268 8.18 11.18 -7.81
C ALA A 268 7.77 11.63 -6.40
N PRO A 269 6.69 12.41 -6.19
CA PRO A 269 6.28 12.80 -4.83
C PRO A 269 5.97 11.59 -3.93
N GLY A 270 5.30 10.57 -4.50
CA GLY A 270 5.01 9.34 -3.78
C GLY A 270 6.27 8.57 -3.37
N SER A 271 7.23 8.44 -4.30
CA SER A 271 8.52 7.81 -4.00
C SER A 271 9.30 8.57 -2.94
N TRP A 272 9.20 9.90 -2.91
CA TRP A 272 9.80 10.73 -1.85
C TRP A 272 9.18 10.42 -0.48
N LEU A 273 7.86 10.34 -0.37
CA LEU A 273 7.17 10.02 0.88
C LEU A 273 7.56 8.63 1.42
N GLN A 274 7.84 7.68 0.54
CA GLN A 274 8.33 6.35 0.92
C GLN A 274 9.70 6.40 1.62
N GLY A 275 10.49 7.45 1.45
CA GLY A 275 11.69 7.68 2.25
C GLY A 275 11.39 7.74 3.76
N ILE A 276 10.19 8.18 4.14
CA ILE A 276 9.71 8.24 5.53
C ILE A 276 9.01 6.95 5.93
N THR A 277 8.16 6.40 5.04
CA THR A 277 7.24 5.29 5.33
C THR A 277 7.81 3.90 5.04
N THR A 278 9.05 3.80 4.57
CA THR A 278 9.80 2.54 4.44
C THR A 278 11.12 2.60 5.18
N ARG A 279 11.58 1.45 5.68
CA ARG A 279 12.90 1.28 6.33
C ARG A 279 13.61 0.08 5.71
N PRO A 280 14.97 0.03 5.77
CA PRO A 280 15.70 -1.18 5.41
C PRO A 280 15.23 -2.34 6.29
N PRO A 281 14.78 -3.47 5.69
CA PRO A 281 14.41 -4.65 6.45
C PRO A 281 15.62 -5.48 6.86
N ASP A 282 15.46 -6.29 7.89
CA ASP A 282 16.34 -7.41 8.21
C ASP A 282 15.93 -8.67 7.41
N ASP A 283 16.76 -9.74 7.50
CA ASP A 283 16.48 -10.98 6.78
C ASP A 283 15.22 -11.66 7.27
N ASP A 284 14.92 -11.60 8.56
CA ASP A 284 13.72 -12.14 9.16
C ASP A 284 12.46 -11.52 8.56
N GLN A 285 12.48 -10.22 8.27
CA GLN A 285 11.37 -9.51 7.65
C GLN A 285 11.23 -9.83 6.16
N ILE A 286 12.35 -10.00 5.46
CA ILE A 286 12.36 -10.43 4.05
C ILE A 286 11.78 -11.84 3.92
N GLU A 287 12.13 -12.77 4.82
CA GLU A 287 11.57 -14.13 4.84
C GLU A 287 10.03 -14.13 4.96
N VAL A 288 9.49 -13.27 5.80
CA VAL A 288 8.03 -13.11 5.95
C VAL A 288 7.41 -12.57 4.65
N ALA A 289 8.05 -11.61 3.99
CA ALA A 289 7.57 -11.08 2.72
C ALA A 289 7.62 -12.15 1.60
N ILE A 290 8.66 -12.97 1.56
CA ILE A 290 8.75 -14.15 0.65
C ILE A 290 7.62 -15.13 0.94
N ALA A 291 7.36 -15.44 2.21
CA ALA A 291 6.28 -16.38 2.59
C ALA A 291 4.90 -15.84 2.16
N ALA A 292 4.64 -14.53 2.34
CA ALA A 292 3.40 -13.90 1.89
C ALA A 292 3.23 -13.98 0.36
N LEU A 293 4.32 -13.70 -0.39
CA LEU A 293 4.31 -13.80 -1.84
C LEU A 293 4.02 -15.22 -2.31
N ARG A 294 4.74 -16.22 -1.77
CA ARG A 294 4.53 -17.64 -2.11
C ARG A 294 3.11 -18.10 -1.80
N ALA A 295 2.55 -17.69 -0.66
CA ALA A 295 1.17 -18.00 -0.29
C ALA A 295 0.17 -17.38 -1.30
N THR A 296 0.43 -16.15 -1.77
CA THR A 296 -0.40 -15.47 -2.77
C THR A 296 -0.36 -16.21 -4.11
N LEU A 297 0.83 -16.59 -4.58
CA LEU A 297 1.01 -17.29 -5.85
C LEU A 297 0.35 -18.67 -5.82
N ALA A 298 0.52 -19.42 -4.72
CA ALA A 298 -0.10 -20.74 -4.56
C ALA A 298 -1.64 -20.68 -4.55
N ALA A 299 -2.23 -19.58 -4.06
CA ALA A 299 -3.68 -19.40 -4.05
C ALA A 299 -4.26 -18.92 -5.40
N GLU A 300 -3.41 -18.42 -6.29
CA GLU A 300 -3.81 -17.98 -7.64
C GLU A 300 -3.82 -19.16 -8.62
N GLU A 301 -3.00 -20.19 -8.39
CA GLU A 301 -3.03 -21.40 -9.21
C GLU A 301 -4.41 -22.07 -9.05
N PRO A 302 -5.15 -22.35 -10.15
CA PRO A 302 -6.39 -23.10 -10.04
C PRO A 302 -6.07 -24.46 -9.40
N ALA A 303 -6.94 -24.92 -8.50
CA ALA A 303 -6.85 -26.23 -7.84
C ALA A 303 -7.02 -27.36 -8.89
N SER A 304 -6.03 -27.53 -9.75
CA SER A 304 -5.95 -28.52 -10.83
C SER A 304 -4.62 -29.27 -10.80
N ALA A 305 -4.41 -30.01 -9.70
CA ALA A 305 -3.72 -31.30 -9.76
C ALA A 305 -4.36 -32.19 -8.71
N PRO A 306 -4.96 -33.35 -9.11
CA PRO A 306 -5.37 -34.32 -8.12
C PRO A 306 -4.13 -34.76 -7.34
N ALA A 307 -4.27 -34.82 -6.01
CA ALA A 307 -3.25 -35.36 -5.13
C ALA A 307 -2.74 -36.69 -5.73
N PRO A 308 -1.42 -36.96 -5.68
CA PRO A 308 -0.92 -38.22 -6.15
C PRO A 308 -1.65 -39.34 -5.40
N SER A 309 -2.43 -40.10 -6.14
CA SER A 309 -3.08 -41.30 -5.66
C SER A 309 -2.03 -42.18 -4.98
N THR A 310 -2.12 -42.33 -3.68
CA THR A 310 -1.49 -43.44 -2.96
C THR A 310 -2.19 -44.74 -3.38
N ALA A 311 -1.93 -45.19 -4.63
CA ALA A 311 -2.30 -46.53 -5.06
C ALA A 311 -1.31 -47.51 -4.44
N ALA A 312 -1.82 -48.18 -3.43
CA ALA A 312 -1.46 -49.51 -2.94
C ALA A 312 -0.29 -50.17 -3.67
N VAL A 313 0.79 -50.40 -2.95
CA VAL A 313 1.62 -51.60 -3.18
C VAL A 313 1.10 -52.65 -2.21
N ALA A 314 0.18 -53.46 -2.72
CA ALA A 314 -0.12 -54.77 -2.22
C ALA A 314 0.45 -55.77 -3.23
N ARG A 315 1.57 -56.40 -2.92
CA ARG A 315 1.95 -57.81 -3.05
C ARG A 315 3.46 -58.00 -2.91
#